data_1ef74e83a3ed7f76c7422304905f189b
#
_entry.id   1ef74e83a3ed7f76c7422304905f189b
#
_cell.length_a   1.000
_cell.length_b   1.000
_cell.length_c   1.000
_cell.angle_alpha   90.00
_cell.angle_beta   90.00
_cell.angle_gamma   90.00
#
_symmetry.space_group_name_H-M   'P 1'
#
loop_
_entity.id
_entity.type
_entity.pdbx_description
1 polymer ?
#
loop_
_entity_poly.entity_id
_entity_poly.type
_entity_poly.pdbx_seq_one_letter_code
_entity_poly.pdbx_strand_id
1 'polypeptide(L)'
;MLDSQYSRLPPQLQAAADYRQRLIAQIVRRVLAAWRPNSPQAPNAWFASHALPFTEMVTHGQLLAAQAAIASADVALDLQHYDVVPELSADPEAFAGVTGSGDPVMGLAYAQAQKITELVDAEAPITERAQAWHHAGVMLATATQTAISDAARMAILTHLAARPGTTWIRVVRPPCCARCAILAGKKGGSSMRFLRHPGCDCTAIPVSEATSDMHKLFYFDAKEYFDSLSPEQQAKVFTKAGAKAIRDGADINQVVNARRGMKTITSAGGRRRLVTTEGTTKRGWASDYLRKQYGAALEKTGGRYRRTSVARLMPEEIYRIAGDDRDLALALLHKNGFLTDATPDLSGKWSWAKRDPEIRAVNRRIGDRRSIALSAKSSADDQAKPALGAEIDARLKHEYSQRITTSPRQFRKVVSRALRYMDEAHQGKTFLPEYEIGLMKKHDRRGIKIEDSGIRGTSYRDPVEPGKFRYRVTINGTIQGQELTTIHELGHLIKWKYETRPEIKPVFAAIRQTPSTRKIENYRGDFAESRMQSYLLSEDELFARAYAQWVTTKTRAPKLVNTLDFHRGQQSVLKSVQWQDDEFAQYIAPALDEFFAQL
;
A
#
# COMPACT_ATOMS: atom_id res chain seq x y z
N MET A 1 -19.84 1.11 33.25
CA MET A 1 -20.53 1.23 31.95
C MET A 1 -20.45 2.68 31.54
N LEU A 2 -19.64 3.02 30.52
CA LEU A 2 -19.64 4.36 29.95
C LEU A 2 -20.95 4.49 29.16
N ASP A 3 -21.87 5.25 29.72
CA ASP A 3 -23.16 5.49 29.14
C ASP A 3 -23.03 6.16 27.77
N SER A 4 -23.75 5.65 26.78
CA SER A 4 -23.63 5.89 25.35
C SER A 4 -24.12 7.28 24.89
N GLN A 5 -23.73 8.36 25.58
CA GLN A 5 -24.06 9.73 25.16
C GLN A 5 -23.49 10.13 23.79
N TYR A 6 -22.48 9.39 23.32
CA TYR A 6 -21.67 9.74 22.14
C TYR A 6 -22.03 8.99 20.86
N SER A 7 -22.93 8.01 20.91
CA SER A 7 -23.45 7.31 19.73
C SER A 7 -24.94 7.03 19.97
N ARG A 8 -25.80 7.92 19.51
CA ARG A 8 -27.25 7.76 19.61
C ARG A 8 -27.75 6.87 18.47
N LEU A 9 -27.39 5.59 18.51
CA LEU A 9 -28.00 4.62 17.62
C LEU A 9 -29.44 4.33 18.10
N PRO A 10 -30.41 4.23 17.17
CA PRO A 10 -31.70 3.64 17.48
C PRO A 10 -31.54 2.26 18.15
N PRO A 11 -32.40 1.88 19.11
CA PRO A 11 -32.24 0.65 19.89
C PRO A 11 -32.04 -0.60 19.04
N GLN A 12 -32.73 -0.70 17.91
CA GLN A 12 -32.63 -1.82 16.99
C GLN A 12 -31.23 -1.93 16.36
N LEU A 13 -30.65 -0.79 15.95
CA LEU A 13 -29.32 -0.74 15.37
C LEU A 13 -28.23 -0.93 16.42
N GLN A 14 -28.50 -0.48 17.65
CA GLN A 14 -27.64 -0.74 18.80
C GLN A 14 -27.58 -2.24 19.12
N ALA A 15 -28.74 -2.93 19.13
CA ALA A 15 -28.81 -4.37 19.35
C ALA A 15 -28.01 -5.17 18.30
N ALA A 16 -28.09 -4.77 17.03
CA ALA A 16 -27.33 -5.38 15.94
C ALA A 16 -25.80 -5.18 16.11
N ALA A 17 -25.38 -3.99 16.52
CA ALA A 17 -23.97 -3.70 16.81
C ALA A 17 -23.46 -4.54 18.00
N ASP A 18 -24.26 -4.70 19.06
CA ASP A 18 -23.94 -5.50 20.23
C ASP A 18 -23.84 -7.00 19.90
N TYR A 19 -24.77 -7.49 19.08
CA TYR A 19 -24.73 -8.86 18.57
C TYR A 19 -23.39 -9.13 17.85
N ARG A 20 -23.03 -8.28 16.90
CA ARG A 20 -21.79 -8.43 16.14
C ARG A 20 -20.56 -8.43 17.05
N GLN A 21 -20.49 -7.54 18.03
CA GLN A 21 -19.37 -7.51 18.97
C GLN A 21 -19.27 -8.78 19.82
N ARG A 22 -20.40 -9.28 20.32
CA ARG A 22 -20.44 -10.55 21.07
C ARG A 22 -19.98 -11.73 20.21
N LEU A 23 -20.45 -11.80 18.97
CA LEU A 23 -20.06 -12.82 17.99
C LEU A 23 -18.54 -12.79 17.75
N ILE A 24 -17.98 -11.63 17.42
CA ILE A 24 -16.55 -11.46 17.21
C ILE A 24 -15.76 -11.85 18.46
N ALA A 25 -16.14 -11.36 19.63
CA ALA A 25 -15.46 -11.66 20.89
C ALA A 25 -15.48 -13.16 21.22
N GLN A 26 -16.57 -13.85 20.91
CA GLN A 26 -16.70 -15.30 21.10
C GLN A 26 -15.74 -16.06 20.18
N ILE A 27 -15.70 -15.71 18.88
CA ILE A 27 -14.83 -16.37 17.90
C ILE A 27 -13.37 -16.09 18.23
N VAL A 28 -13.00 -14.85 18.52
CA VAL A 28 -11.62 -14.47 18.90
C VAL A 28 -11.15 -15.24 20.15
N ARG A 29 -12.02 -15.39 21.18
CA ARG A 29 -11.68 -16.20 22.34
C ARG A 29 -11.40 -17.67 21.98
N ARG A 30 -12.21 -18.27 21.10
CA ARG A 30 -12.01 -19.65 20.62
C ARG A 30 -10.71 -19.78 19.83
N VAL A 31 -10.41 -18.83 18.95
CA VAL A 31 -9.15 -18.78 18.19
C VAL A 31 -7.95 -18.71 19.14
N LEU A 32 -8.00 -17.83 20.14
CA LEU A 32 -6.92 -17.72 21.13
C LEU A 32 -6.80 -18.97 22.03
N ALA A 33 -7.92 -19.61 22.36
CA ALA A 33 -7.90 -20.84 23.14
C ALA A 33 -7.26 -21.99 22.34
N ALA A 34 -7.54 -22.09 21.05
CA ALA A 34 -6.89 -23.06 20.16
C ALA A 34 -5.39 -22.77 19.95
N TRP A 35 -5.00 -21.51 19.94
CA TRP A 35 -3.60 -21.10 19.76
C TRP A 35 -2.74 -21.33 20.99
N ARG A 36 -3.23 -21.02 22.19
CA ARG A 36 -2.47 -21.01 23.45
C ARG A 36 -1.76 -22.30 23.84
N PRO A 37 -2.39 -23.50 23.73
CA PRO A 37 -1.77 -24.73 24.21
C PRO A 37 -0.66 -25.27 23.30
N ASN A 38 -0.43 -24.67 22.15
CA ASN A 38 0.46 -25.23 21.15
C ASN A 38 1.92 -24.81 21.41
N SER A 39 2.81 -25.79 21.24
CA SER A 39 4.25 -25.57 21.36
C SER A 39 4.78 -24.81 20.14
N PRO A 40 5.60 -23.78 20.34
CA PRO A 40 6.32 -23.14 19.23
C PRO A 40 7.26 -24.08 18.45
N GLN A 41 7.50 -25.31 18.99
CA GLN A 41 8.37 -26.31 18.34
C GLN A 41 7.66 -27.08 17.21
N ALA A 42 6.33 -27.03 17.13
CA ALA A 42 5.55 -27.77 16.14
C ALA A 42 4.46 -26.92 15.45
N PRO A 43 4.78 -25.76 14.86
CA PRO A 43 3.78 -24.87 14.28
C PRO A 43 3.08 -25.48 13.07
N ASN A 44 3.76 -26.29 12.26
CA ASN A 44 3.15 -26.98 11.11
C ASN A 44 2.17 -28.07 11.55
N ALA A 45 2.48 -28.82 12.62
CA ALA A 45 1.55 -29.79 13.18
C ALA A 45 0.30 -29.12 13.78
N TRP A 46 0.48 -27.99 14.44
CA TRP A 46 -0.66 -27.17 14.90
C TRP A 46 -1.51 -26.72 13.71
N PHE A 47 -0.90 -26.15 12.66
CA PHE A 47 -1.62 -25.70 11.49
C PHE A 47 -2.39 -26.86 10.82
N ALA A 48 -1.75 -28.00 10.61
CA ALA A 48 -2.38 -29.15 9.99
C ALA A 48 -3.65 -29.60 10.73
N SER A 49 -3.64 -29.56 12.06
CA SER A 49 -4.79 -29.99 12.90
C SER A 49 -5.85 -28.91 13.12
N HIS A 50 -5.52 -27.63 12.99
CA HIS A 50 -6.42 -26.52 13.36
C HIS A 50 -6.88 -25.66 12.16
N ALA A 51 -6.26 -25.80 10.98
CA ALA A 51 -6.56 -24.97 9.83
C ALA A 51 -8.02 -25.07 9.37
N LEU A 52 -8.55 -26.28 9.24
CA LEU A 52 -9.93 -26.49 8.81
C LEU A 52 -10.94 -26.02 9.86
N PRO A 53 -10.87 -26.45 11.13
CA PRO A 53 -11.74 -25.92 12.21
C PRO A 53 -11.67 -24.40 12.37
N PHE A 54 -10.49 -23.80 12.21
CA PHE A 54 -10.33 -22.36 12.22
C PHE A 54 -11.08 -21.70 11.06
N THR A 55 -10.89 -22.23 9.85
CA THR A 55 -11.51 -21.70 8.64
C THR A 55 -13.04 -21.77 8.74
N GLU A 56 -13.59 -22.91 9.13
CA GLU A 56 -15.04 -23.12 9.32
C GLU A 56 -15.61 -22.14 10.35
N MET A 57 -14.95 -21.99 11.50
CA MET A 57 -15.40 -21.12 12.57
C MET A 57 -15.41 -19.65 12.15
N VAL A 58 -14.37 -19.18 11.43
CA VAL A 58 -14.30 -17.79 10.97
C VAL A 58 -15.28 -17.54 9.83
N THR A 59 -15.38 -18.47 8.87
CA THR A 59 -16.33 -18.42 7.76
C THR A 59 -17.77 -18.35 8.25
N HIS A 60 -18.14 -19.19 9.22
CA HIS A 60 -19.45 -19.12 9.85
C HIS A 60 -19.70 -17.79 10.55
N GLY A 61 -18.68 -17.27 11.26
CA GLY A 61 -18.74 -15.94 11.87
C GLY A 61 -18.92 -14.81 10.87
N GLN A 62 -18.27 -14.91 9.70
CA GLN A 62 -18.44 -13.95 8.60
C GLN A 62 -19.87 -14.00 8.04
N LEU A 63 -20.39 -15.20 7.81
CA LEU A 63 -21.77 -15.39 7.33
C LEU A 63 -22.78 -14.74 8.28
N LEU A 64 -22.72 -15.07 9.58
CA LEU A 64 -23.62 -14.49 10.59
C LEU A 64 -23.47 -12.96 10.69
N ALA A 65 -22.26 -12.46 10.59
CA ALA A 65 -22.00 -11.01 10.63
C ALA A 65 -22.54 -10.30 9.37
N ALA A 66 -22.44 -10.91 8.19
CA ALA A 66 -22.99 -10.40 6.94
C ALA A 66 -24.52 -10.39 6.96
N GLN A 67 -25.17 -11.50 7.40
CA GLN A 67 -26.62 -11.59 7.55
C GLN A 67 -27.16 -10.51 8.49
N ALA A 68 -26.58 -10.39 9.69
CA ALA A 68 -26.96 -9.36 10.66
C ALA A 68 -26.74 -7.94 10.14
N ALA A 69 -25.71 -7.72 9.33
CA ALA A 69 -25.41 -6.44 8.73
C ALA A 69 -26.42 -6.03 7.66
N ILE A 70 -26.83 -6.95 6.80
CA ILE A 70 -27.89 -6.74 5.80
C ILE A 70 -29.22 -6.42 6.49
N ALA A 71 -29.64 -7.26 7.43
CA ALA A 71 -30.87 -7.01 8.20
C ALA A 71 -30.84 -5.66 8.94
N SER A 72 -29.71 -5.29 9.52
CA SER A 72 -29.51 -3.99 10.16
C SER A 72 -29.57 -2.83 9.15
N ALA A 73 -29.14 -3.05 7.91
CA ALA A 73 -29.20 -2.06 6.85
C ALA A 73 -30.66 -1.79 6.43
N ASP A 74 -31.46 -2.84 6.28
CA ASP A 74 -32.89 -2.71 5.97
C ASP A 74 -33.63 -1.97 7.10
N VAL A 75 -33.43 -2.36 8.37
CA VAL A 75 -33.98 -1.64 9.53
C VAL A 75 -33.58 -0.16 9.53
N ALA A 76 -32.33 0.15 9.19
CA ALA A 76 -31.88 1.55 9.13
C ALA A 76 -32.58 2.34 8.03
N LEU A 77 -32.88 1.74 6.90
CA LEU A 77 -33.61 2.37 5.80
C LEU A 77 -35.09 2.49 6.10
N ASP A 78 -35.72 1.48 6.71
CA ASP A 78 -37.13 1.51 7.14
C ASP A 78 -37.37 2.65 8.15
N LEU A 79 -36.47 2.83 9.11
CA LEU A 79 -36.51 3.97 10.07
C LEU A 79 -36.41 5.33 9.39
N GLN A 80 -35.98 5.38 8.14
CA GLN A 80 -35.86 6.59 7.33
C GLN A 80 -36.97 6.72 6.28
N HIS A 81 -37.98 5.84 6.31
CA HIS A 81 -39.07 5.77 5.32
C HIS A 81 -38.54 5.65 3.88
N TYR A 82 -37.55 4.79 3.69
CA TYR A 82 -37.01 4.50 2.36
C TYR A 82 -37.86 3.40 1.71
N ASP A 83 -38.74 3.79 0.81
CA ASP A 83 -39.78 2.92 0.23
C ASP A 83 -39.36 2.26 -1.10
N VAL A 84 -38.12 2.42 -1.53
CA VAL A 84 -37.65 1.81 -2.80
C VAL A 84 -37.37 0.34 -2.60
N VAL A 85 -38.14 -0.50 -3.28
CA VAL A 85 -37.93 -1.95 -3.31
C VAL A 85 -36.77 -2.25 -4.26
N PRO A 86 -35.67 -2.85 -3.78
CA PRO A 86 -34.54 -3.16 -4.63
C PRO A 86 -34.82 -4.39 -5.50
N GLU A 87 -34.32 -4.40 -6.74
CA GLU A 87 -34.39 -5.55 -7.62
C GLU A 87 -33.45 -6.70 -7.16
N LEU A 88 -32.38 -6.35 -6.45
CA LEU A 88 -31.34 -7.27 -6.00
C LEU A 88 -31.04 -7.08 -4.51
N SER A 89 -30.70 -8.15 -3.84
CA SER A 89 -30.18 -8.15 -2.48
C SER A 89 -28.76 -8.72 -2.44
N ALA A 90 -27.96 -8.27 -1.48
CA ALA A 90 -26.64 -8.86 -1.26
C ALA A 90 -26.79 -10.28 -0.71
N ASP A 91 -26.05 -11.22 -1.30
CA ASP A 91 -25.96 -12.58 -0.78
C ASP A 91 -24.93 -12.62 0.36
N PRO A 92 -25.31 -12.93 1.60
CA PRO A 92 -24.38 -12.98 2.73
C PRO A 92 -23.29 -14.05 2.58
N GLU A 93 -23.53 -15.13 1.83
CA GLU A 93 -22.56 -16.21 1.60
C GLU A 93 -21.36 -15.71 0.76
N ALA A 94 -21.59 -14.75 -0.13
CA ALA A 94 -20.52 -14.16 -0.95
C ALA A 94 -19.41 -13.46 -0.14
N PHE A 95 -19.63 -13.16 1.13
CA PHE A 95 -18.67 -12.50 2.02
C PHE A 95 -18.02 -13.44 3.03
N ALA A 96 -18.31 -14.73 2.95
CA ALA A 96 -17.80 -15.76 3.84
C ALA A 96 -16.61 -16.52 3.20
N GLY A 97 -15.69 -17.01 4.00
CA GLY A 97 -14.52 -17.79 3.55
C GLY A 97 -13.37 -16.97 2.98
N VAL A 98 -13.54 -15.66 2.79
CA VAL A 98 -12.52 -14.76 2.24
C VAL A 98 -12.28 -13.56 3.14
N THR A 99 -11.08 -13.01 3.09
CA THR A 99 -10.73 -11.75 3.78
C THR A 99 -11.22 -10.54 3.00
N GLY A 100 -11.17 -9.35 3.58
CA GLY A 100 -11.46 -8.10 2.87
C GLY A 100 -10.53 -7.77 1.69
N SER A 101 -9.42 -8.50 1.52
CA SER A 101 -8.53 -8.45 0.36
C SER A 101 -8.84 -9.52 -0.69
N GLY A 102 -9.75 -10.45 -0.39
CA GLY A 102 -10.12 -11.55 -1.28
C GLY A 102 -9.31 -12.84 -1.07
N ASP A 103 -8.39 -12.85 -0.11
CA ASP A 103 -7.59 -14.03 0.21
C ASP A 103 -8.42 -15.04 1.03
N PRO A 104 -8.16 -16.35 0.90
CA PRO A 104 -8.83 -17.36 1.74
C PRO A 104 -8.58 -17.12 3.23
N VAL A 105 -9.61 -17.30 4.06
CA VAL A 105 -9.51 -17.15 5.53
C VAL A 105 -8.44 -18.05 6.14
N MET A 106 -8.25 -19.27 5.60
CA MET A 106 -7.20 -20.20 6.01
C MET A 106 -5.81 -19.54 6.01
N GLY A 107 -5.52 -18.67 5.04
CA GLY A 107 -4.26 -17.95 4.91
C GLY A 107 -3.91 -17.09 6.13
N LEU A 108 -4.91 -16.67 6.92
CA LEU A 108 -4.65 -15.92 8.16
C LEU A 108 -3.88 -16.75 9.20
N ALA A 109 -4.29 -18.00 9.40
CA ALA A 109 -3.63 -18.91 10.33
C ALA A 109 -2.29 -19.39 9.76
N TYR A 110 -2.25 -19.73 8.47
CA TYR A 110 -1.03 -20.14 7.77
C TYR A 110 0.07 -19.09 7.88
N ALA A 111 -0.23 -17.83 7.59
CA ALA A 111 0.75 -16.75 7.65
C ALA A 111 1.37 -16.55 9.06
N GLN A 112 0.64 -16.88 10.13
CA GLN A 112 1.19 -16.82 11.49
C GLN A 112 2.02 -18.07 11.83
N ALA A 113 1.57 -19.27 11.44
CA ALA A 113 2.31 -20.51 11.64
C ALA A 113 3.63 -20.48 10.86
N GLN A 114 3.61 -20.02 9.62
CA GLN A 114 4.80 -19.90 8.76
C GLN A 114 5.92 -19.05 9.40
N LYS A 115 5.58 -17.93 10.02
CA LYS A 115 6.57 -17.08 10.73
C LYS A 115 7.30 -17.81 11.85
N ILE A 116 6.60 -18.69 12.54
CA ILE A 116 7.20 -19.47 13.63
C ILE A 116 8.02 -20.63 13.06
N THR A 117 7.56 -21.24 11.98
CA THR A 117 8.34 -22.25 11.25
C THR A 117 9.69 -21.68 10.79
N GLU A 118 9.71 -20.49 10.22
CA GLU A 118 10.95 -19.81 9.82
C GLU A 118 11.92 -19.60 11.00
N LEU A 119 11.40 -19.31 12.22
CA LEU A 119 12.23 -19.20 13.42
C LEU A 119 12.72 -20.56 13.94
N VAL A 120 11.92 -21.61 13.77
CA VAL A 120 12.33 -22.99 14.10
C VAL A 120 13.44 -23.46 13.18
N ASP A 121 13.28 -23.25 11.86
CA ASP A 121 14.25 -23.61 10.84
C ASP A 121 15.57 -22.82 10.98
N ALA A 122 15.48 -21.59 11.48
CA ALA A 122 16.65 -20.76 11.79
C ALA A 122 17.29 -21.07 13.17
N GLU A 123 16.84 -22.13 13.86
CA GLU A 123 17.31 -22.52 15.20
C GLU A 123 17.25 -21.38 16.24
N ALA A 124 16.33 -20.45 16.10
CA ALA A 124 16.17 -19.30 16.99
C ALA A 124 15.97 -19.78 18.45
N PRO A 125 16.40 -19.01 19.48
CA PRO A 125 16.22 -19.35 20.87
C PRO A 125 14.76 -19.65 21.23
N ILE A 126 14.54 -20.61 22.15
CA ILE A 126 13.17 -20.99 22.61
C ILE A 126 12.40 -19.79 23.12
N THR A 127 13.06 -18.86 23.83
CA THR A 127 12.44 -17.64 24.35
C THR A 127 11.94 -16.72 23.24
N GLU A 128 12.72 -16.58 22.17
CA GLU A 128 12.34 -15.79 21.00
C GLU A 128 11.16 -16.43 20.26
N ARG A 129 11.20 -17.74 20.04
CA ARG A 129 10.09 -18.50 19.44
C ARG A 129 8.82 -18.40 20.25
N ALA A 130 8.91 -18.47 21.59
CA ALA A 130 7.76 -18.33 22.48
C ALA A 130 7.15 -16.91 22.43
N GLN A 131 7.97 -15.87 22.40
CA GLN A 131 7.51 -14.49 22.23
C GLN A 131 6.85 -14.28 20.86
N ALA A 132 7.46 -14.80 19.80
CA ALA A 132 6.92 -14.73 18.46
C ALA A 132 5.58 -15.49 18.35
N TRP A 133 5.46 -16.66 18.97
CA TRP A 133 4.21 -17.42 19.05
C TRP A 133 3.10 -16.64 19.74
N HIS A 134 3.39 -16.03 20.88
CA HIS A 134 2.42 -15.18 21.58
C HIS A 134 1.99 -14.00 20.70
N HIS A 135 2.94 -13.32 20.07
CA HIS A 135 2.65 -12.21 19.15
C HIS A 135 1.82 -12.66 17.95
N ALA A 136 2.16 -13.81 17.36
CA ALA A 136 1.41 -14.39 16.24
C ALA A 136 -0.06 -14.70 16.62
N GLY A 137 -0.32 -15.17 17.82
CA GLY A 137 -1.68 -15.37 18.35
C GLY A 137 -2.47 -14.06 18.43
N VAL A 138 -1.85 -12.98 18.93
CA VAL A 138 -2.47 -11.63 18.96
C VAL A 138 -2.76 -11.12 17.55
N MET A 139 -1.84 -11.34 16.61
CA MET A 139 -2.03 -10.95 15.21
C MET A 139 -3.13 -11.75 14.55
N LEU A 140 -3.22 -13.06 14.80
CA LEU A 140 -4.29 -13.92 14.30
C LEU A 140 -5.66 -13.49 14.84
N ALA A 141 -5.75 -13.19 16.13
CA ALA A 141 -6.97 -12.68 16.75
C ALA A 141 -7.43 -11.36 16.10
N THR A 142 -6.49 -10.44 15.90
CA THR A 142 -6.75 -9.15 15.24
C THR A 142 -7.19 -9.33 13.78
N ALA A 143 -6.56 -10.24 13.07
CA ALA A 143 -6.91 -10.56 11.67
C ALA A 143 -8.30 -11.21 11.58
N THR A 144 -8.63 -12.13 12.49
CA THR A 144 -9.96 -12.76 12.61
C THR A 144 -11.05 -11.73 12.87
N GLN A 145 -10.87 -10.85 13.87
CA GLN A 145 -11.79 -9.75 14.14
C GLN A 145 -11.99 -8.87 12.89
N THR A 146 -10.90 -8.57 12.20
CA THR A 146 -10.93 -7.74 10.99
C THR A 146 -11.70 -8.42 9.87
N ALA A 147 -11.45 -9.71 9.62
CA ALA A 147 -12.10 -10.48 8.55
C ALA A 147 -13.63 -10.56 8.76
N ILE A 148 -14.09 -10.83 10.00
CA ILE A 148 -15.52 -10.88 10.33
C ILE A 148 -16.16 -9.48 10.19
N SER A 149 -15.49 -8.44 10.68
CA SER A 149 -15.98 -7.06 10.55
C SER A 149 -16.02 -6.58 9.11
N ASP A 150 -15.09 -7.02 8.26
CA ASP A 150 -15.06 -6.67 6.84
C ASP A 150 -16.18 -7.36 6.07
N ALA A 151 -16.50 -8.61 6.38
CA ALA A 151 -17.65 -9.30 5.79
C ALA A 151 -18.95 -8.51 6.01
N ALA A 152 -19.21 -8.07 7.23
CA ALA A 152 -20.34 -7.21 7.56
C ALA A 152 -20.34 -5.88 6.78
N ARG A 153 -19.19 -5.21 6.69
CA ARG A 153 -19.06 -3.93 5.96
C ARG A 153 -19.28 -4.10 4.46
N MET A 154 -18.69 -5.14 3.88
CA MET A 154 -18.83 -5.42 2.46
C MET A 154 -20.26 -5.80 2.11
N ALA A 155 -20.93 -6.58 2.97
CA ALA A 155 -22.34 -6.92 2.82
C ALA A 155 -23.22 -5.66 2.78
N ILE A 156 -23.05 -4.72 3.70
CA ILE A 156 -23.77 -3.43 3.68
C ILE A 156 -23.48 -2.64 2.41
N LEU A 157 -22.22 -2.49 2.03
CA LEU A 157 -21.87 -1.69 0.84
C LEU A 157 -22.43 -2.29 -0.45
N THR A 158 -22.41 -3.62 -0.58
CA THR A 158 -23.01 -4.32 -1.72
C THR A 158 -24.54 -4.19 -1.70
N HIS A 159 -25.15 -4.33 -0.52
CA HIS A 159 -26.59 -4.19 -0.33
C HIS A 159 -27.07 -2.78 -0.72
N LEU A 160 -26.30 -1.73 -0.41
CA LEU A 160 -26.58 -0.37 -0.80
C LEU A 160 -26.40 -0.10 -2.30
N ALA A 161 -25.53 -0.86 -2.98
CA ALA A 161 -25.33 -0.68 -4.41
C ALA A 161 -26.59 -0.93 -5.26
N ALA A 162 -27.52 -1.75 -4.75
CA ALA A 162 -28.83 -2.01 -5.36
C ALA A 162 -29.92 -1.02 -4.92
N ARG A 163 -29.61 0.00 -4.12
CA ARG A 163 -30.55 0.95 -3.53
C ARG A 163 -30.20 2.38 -3.95
N PRO A 164 -30.77 2.91 -5.04
CA PRO A 164 -30.49 4.27 -5.53
C PRO A 164 -30.85 5.32 -4.47
N GLY A 165 -30.17 6.43 -4.48
CA GLY A 165 -30.39 7.54 -3.52
C GLY A 165 -29.98 7.20 -2.08
N THR A 166 -29.11 6.19 -1.89
CA THR A 166 -28.56 5.87 -0.58
C THR A 166 -27.06 6.09 -0.51
N THR A 167 -26.62 6.48 0.66
CA THR A 167 -25.23 6.60 1.05
C THR A 167 -25.02 5.86 2.38
N TRP A 168 -23.80 5.77 2.85
CA TRP A 168 -23.52 5.27 4.19
C TRP A 168 -22.83 6.32 5.05
N ILE A 169 -23.08 6.26 6.33
CA ILE A 169 -22.38 7.02 7.36
C ILE A 169 -21.55 6.09 8.23
N ARG A 170 -20.33 6.53 8.58
CA ARG A 170 -19.49 5.78 9.52
C ARG A 170 -19.98 5.97 10.94
N VAL A 171 -20.35 4.89 11.57
CA VAL A 171 -20.71 4.85 12.97
C VAL A 171 -19.61 4.16 13.78
N VAL A 172 -19.31 4.77 14.91
CA VAL A 172 -18.26 4.35 15.83
C VAL A 172 -18.87 4.12 17.20
N ARG A 173 -18.44 3.09 17.87
CA ARG A 173 -18.86 2.77 19.22
C ARG A 173 -17.73 2.93 20.21
N PRO A 174 -17.91 3.70 21.30
CA PRO A 174 -16.98 3.75 22.41
C PRO A 174 -16.90 2.42 23.19
N PRO A 175 -15.71 2.04 23.71
CA PRO A 175 -14.43 2.73 23.53
C PRO A 175 -13.86 2.52 22.14
N CYS A 176 -13.43 3.59 21.48
CA CYS A 176 -12.89 3.54 20.13
C CYS A 176 -11.49 4.17 20.05
N CYS A 177 -10.73 3.84 19.01
CA CYS A 177 -9.43 4.45 18.80
C CYS A 177 -9.55 5.89 18.28
N ALA A 178 -8.51 6.70 18.48
CA ALA A 178 -8.44 8.08 18.02
C ALA A 178 -8.81 8.24 16.53
N ARG A 179 -8.36 7.29 15.69
CA ARG A 179 -8.64 7.34 14.26
C ARG A 179 -10.11 7.15 13.94
N CYS A 180 -10.79 6.23 14.62
CA CYS A 180 -12.22 6.03 14.48
C CYS A 180 -12.99 7.25 14.97
N ALA A 181 -12.60 7.83 16.11
CA ALA A 181 -13.23 9.02 16.66
C ALA A 181 -13.31 10.17 15.65
N ILE A 182 -12.19 10.52 14.99
CA ILE A 182 -12.17 11.62 14.00
C ILE A 182 -12.79 11.26 12.64
N LEU A 183 -13.12 10.00 12.41
CA LEU A 183 -13.77 9.55 11.17
C LEU A 183 -15.25 9.27 11.36
N ALA A 184 -15.76 9.29 12.59
CA ALA A 184 -17.17 9.12 12.88
C ALA A 184 -18.00 10.19 12.13
N GLY A 185 -19.21 9.83 11.71
CA GLY A 185 -20.10 10.71 10.96
C GLY A 185 -19.70 10.98 9.50
N LYS A 186 -18.57 10.45 9.01
CA LYS A 186 -18.21 10.63 7.58
C LYS A 186 -19.10 9.80 6.69
N LYS A 187 -19.63 10.44 5.64
CA LYS A 187 -20.46 9.83 4.60
C LYS A 187 -19.62 9.28 3.45
N GLY A 188 -20.13 8.24 2.79
CA GLY A 188 -19.58 7.68 1.57
C GLY A 188 -20.67 7.03 0.71
N GLY A 189 -20.52 7.07 -0.60
CA GLY A 189 -21.38 6.32 -1.52
C GLY A 189 -21.04 4.82 -1.56
N SER A 190 -21.90 4.00 -2.17
CA SER A 190 -21.73 2.54 -2.29
C SER A 190 -20.40 2.14 -2.99
N SER A 191 -19.93 2.93 -3.94
CA SER A 191 -18.65 2.74 -4.63
C SER A 191 -17.42 3.17 -3.82
N MET A 192 -17.62 3.84 -2.67
CA MET A 192 -16.55 4.38 -1.86
C MET A 192 -16.07 3.35 -0.84
N ARG A 193 -14.77 3.04 -0.86
CA ARG A 193 -14.17 2.09 0.08
C ARG A 193 -14.30 2.54 1.53
N PHE A 194 -14.68 1.60 2.38
CA PHE A 194 -14.67 1.79 3.83
C PHE A 194 -13.24 1.62 4.38
N LEU A 195 -12.49 2.71 4.45
CA LEU A 195 -11.11 2.69 4.96
C LEU A 195 -11.08 2.37 6.45
N ARG A 196 -10.31 1.36 6.84
CA ARG A 196 -10.17 0.90 8.23
C ARG A 196 -8.73 0.47 8.52
N HIS A 197 -8.37 0.31 9.79
CA HIS A 197 -7.15 -0.34 10.26
C HIS A 197 -7.47 -1.76 10.78
N PRO A 198 -6.49 -2.66 10.93
CA PRO A 198 -6.71 -3.95 11.57
C PRO A 198 -7.33 -3.81 12.97
N GLY A 199 -8.26 -4.69 13.33
CA GLY A 199 -8.96 -4.65 14.61
C GLY A 199 -10.01 -3.54 14.75
N CYS A 200 -10.35 -2.82 13.68
CA CYS A 200 -11.40 -1.80 13.70
C CYS A 200 -12.80 -2.43 13.73
N ASP A 201 -13.68 -1.97 14.62
CA ASP A 201 -15.06 -2.42 14.75
C ASP A 201 -16.11 -1.39 14.30
N CYS A 202 -15.69 -0.21 13.81
CA CYS A 202 -16.63 0.76 13.23
C CYS A 202 -17.39 0.17 12.03
N THR A 203 -18.63 0.60 11.84
CA THR A 203 -19.54 0.09 10.82
C THR A 203 -20.03 1.19 9.88
N ALA A 204 -20.53 0.78 8.73
CA ALA A 204 -21.35 1.61 7.86
C ALA A 204 -22.81 1.46 8.26
N ILE A 205 -23.57 2.55 8.28
CA ILE A 205 -25.03 2.51 8.40
C ILE A 205 -25.60 3.26 7.20
N PRO A 206 -26.60 2.69 6.51
CA PRO A 206 -27.26 3.33 5.39
C PRO A 206 -27.96 4.64 5.78
N VAL A 207 -27.86 5.61 4.90
CA VAL A 207 -28.60 6.87 5.01
C VAL A 207 -29.24 7.18 3.66
N SER A 208 -30.55 7.43 3.67
CA SER A 208 -31.28 7.93 2.50
C SER A 208 -30.89 9.38 2.22
N GLU A 209 -30.64 9.71 0.96
CA GLU A 209 -30.34 11.09 0.55
C GLU A 209 -31.54 12.01 0.69
N ALA A 210 -32.78 11.45 0.66
CA ALA A 210 -34.01 12.20 0.83
C ALA A 210 -34.23 12.71 2.26
N THR A 211 -33.59 12.06 3.26
CA THR A 211 -33.75 12.42 4.68
C THR A 211 -32.48 13.07 5.22
N SER A 212 -32.25 14.34 4.87
CA SER A 212 -31.00 15.03 5.20
C SER A 212 -30.70 15.16 6.70
N ASP A 213 -31.70 15.04 7.56
CA ASP A 213 -31.57 15.25 9.02
C ASP A 213 -31.23 13.99 9.81
N MET A 214 -31.35 12.81 9.20
CA MET A 214 -31.04 11.54 9.87
C MET A 214 -29.57 11.38 10.25
N HIS A 215 -28.65 12.11 9.61
CA HIS A 215 -27.26 12.10 10.05
C HIS A 215 -27.07 12.70 11.45
N LYS A 216 -28.01 13.50 11.94
CA LYS A 216 -28.01 14.03 13.31
C LYS A 216 -28.22 12.93 14.36
N LEU A 217 -28.91 11.83 14.00
CA LEU A 217 -29.09 10.67 14.87
C LEU A 217 -27.79 9.88 15.10
N PHE A 218 -26.82 10.04 14.20
CA PHE A 218 -25.53 9.36 14.25
C PHE A 218 -24.39 10.33 14.56
N TYR A 219 -24.74 11.46 15.19
CA TYR A 219 -23.76 12.46 15.58
C TYR A 219 -22.76 11.88 16.58
N PHE A 220 -21.50 12.08 16.29
CA PHE A 220 -20.39 11.73 17.17
C PHE A 220 -19.37 12.88 17.12
N ASP A 221 -19.15 13.51 18.24
CA ASP A 221 -18.11 14.53 18.38
C ASP A 221 -16.85 13.92 19.00
N ALA A 222 -15.74 14.01 18.25
CA ALA A 222 -14.47 13.46 18.69
C ALA A 222 -13.89 14.21 19.90
N LYS A 223 -14.20 15.51 20.05
CA LYS A 223 -13.73 16.31 21.18
C LYS A 223 -14.54 16.01 22.44
N GLU A 224 -15.86 15.90 22.32
CA GLU A 224 -16.72 15.47 23.44
C GLU A 224 -16.32 14.07 23.92
N TYR A 225 -16.05 13.14 22.99
CA TYR A 225 -15.50 11.82 23.35
C TYR A 225 -14.18 11.93 24.08
N PHE A 226 -13.25 12.75 23.60
CA PHE A 226 -11.96 12.97 24.26
C PHE A 226 -12.18 13.50 25.68
N ASP A 227 -13.06 14.48 25.87
CA ASP A 227 -13.32 15.11 27.18
C ASP A 227 -14.01 14.17 28.17
N SER A 228 -14.74 13.17 27.68
CA SER A 228 -15.38 12.14 28.52
C SER A 228 -14.41 11.10 29.09
N LEU A 229 -13.20 11.02 28.53
CA LEU A 229 -12.20 10.04 28.95
C LEU A 229 -11.38 10.56 30.13
N SER A 230 -10.99 9.64 31.04
CA SER A 230 -10.00 9.99 32.07
C SER A 230 -8.64 10.36 31.45
N PRO A 231 -7.78 11.11 32.15
CA PRO A 231 -6.44 11.44 31.64
C PRO A 231 -5.63 10.23 31.16
N GLU A 232 -5.74 9.09 31.85
CA GLU A 232 -5.08 7.83 31.51
C GLU A 232 -5.68 7.24 30.23
N GLN A 233 -7.01 7.26 30.09
CA GLN A 233 -7.72 6.81 28.90
C GLN A 233 -7.40 7.71 27.69
N GLN A 234 -7.38 9.03 27.89
CA GLN A 234 -6.95 9.98 26.86
C GLN A 234 -5.54 9.67 26.36
N ALA A 235 -4.60 9.41 27.29
CA ALA A 235 -3.22 9.06 26.95
C ALA A 235 -3.13 7.71 26.21
N LYS A 236 -3.96 6.74 26.57
CA LYS A 236 -4.04 5.43 25.91
C LYS A 236 -4.58 5.53 24.49
N VAL A 237 -5.62 6.32 24.27
CA VAL A 237 -6.30 6.46 22.98
C VAL A 237 -5.55 7.41 22.05
N PHE A 238 -5.12 8.58 22.54
CA PHE A 238 -4.55 9.66 21.73
C PHE A 238 -3.03 9.83 21.88
N THR A 239 -2.38 8.97 22.66
CA THR A 239 -1.01 9.06 23.18
C THR A 239 -0.83 10.14 24.24
N LYS A 240 0.18 10.00 25.09
CA LYS A 240 0.46 10.95 26.17
C LYS A 240 0.66 12.38 25.64
N ALA A 241 1.49 12.55 24.61
CA ALA A 241 1.78 13.85 24.02
C ALA A 241 0.61 14.38 23.17
N GLY A 242 -0.07 13.49 22.44
CA GLY A 242 -1.27 13.87 21.69
C GLY A 242 -2.40 14.34 22.58
N ALA A 243 -2.68 13.63 23.67
CA ALA A 243 -3.67 14.02 24.66
C ALA A 243 -3.32 15.36 25.33
N LYS A 244 -2.05 15.58 25.67
CA LYS A 244 -1.59 16.87 26.19
C LYS A 244 -1.81 18.00 25.19
N ALA A 245 -1.48 17.76 23.89
CA ALA A 245 -1.69 18.75 22.84
C ALA A 245 -3.16 19.10 22.66
N ILE A 246 -4.08 18.12 22.70
CA ILE A 246 -5.52 18.37 22.59
C ILE A 246 -6.04 19.16 23.79
N ARG A 247 -5.56 18.87 25.01
CA ARG A 247 -5.89 19.66 26.21
C ARG A 247 -5.35 21.07 26.14
N ASP A 248 -4.21 21.28 25.49
CA ASP A 248 -3.61 22.59 25.25
C ASP A 248 -4.27 23.35 24.07
N GLY A 249 -5.35 22.79 23.48
CA GLY A 249 -6.16 23.42 22.45
C GLY A 249 -5.86 23.00 21.02
N ALA A 250 -4.97 22.03 20.80
CA ALA A 250 -4.69 21.53 19.46
C ALA A 250 -5.90 20.85 18.83
N ASP A 251 -6.10 21.06 17.53
CA ASP A 251 -7.14 20.40 16.75
C ASP A 251 -6.95 18.89 16.77
N ILE A 252 -7.97 18.18 17.23
CA ILE A 252 -7.93 16.73 17.41
C ILE A 252 -7.68 15.99 16.08
N ASN A 253 -8.21 16.51 14.95
CA ASN A 253 -8.01 15.91 13.64
C ASN A 253 -6.55 16.06 13.20
N GLN A 254 -5.94 17.23 13.47
CA GLN A 254 -4.54 17.48 13.16
C GLN A 254 -3.61 16.56 13.95
N VAL A 255 -3.86 16.42 15.25
CA VAL A 255 -3.07 15.54 16.14
C VAL A 255 -3.16 14.08 15.69
N VAL A 256 -4.36 13.58 15.44
CA VAL A 256 -4.58 12.18 15.07
C VAL A 256 -4.07 11.88 13.66
N ASN A 257 -4.33 12.77 12.69
CA ASN A 257 -3.88 12.58 11.32
C ASN A 257 -2.36 12.65 11.18
N ALA A 258 -1.68 13.47 11.99
CA ALA A 258 -0.22 13.59 11.97
C ALA A 258 0.50 12.23 12.10
N ARG A 259 -0.08 11.29 12.84
CA ARG A 259 0.49 9.96 13.07
C ARG A 259 0.58 9.08 11.81
N ARG A 260 -0.21 9.34 10.77
CA ARG A 260 -0.17 8.57 9.51
C ARG A 260 1.11 8.80 8.70
N GLY A 261 1.67 10.00 8.78
CA GLY A 261 2.89 10.37 8.07
C GLY A 261 4.11 10.48 8.99
N MET A 262 4.02 9.92 10.19
CA MET A 262 5.05 9.99 11.20
C MET A 262 6.32 9.25 10.75
N LYS A 263 7.46 9.91 10.93
CA LYS A 263 8.78 9.33 10.66
C LYS A 263 9.84 9.99 11.53
N THR A 264 10.92 9.25 11.77
CA THR A 264 12.10 9.80 12.42
C THR A 264 13.05 10.33 11.37
N ILE A 265 13.52 11.56 11.54
CA ILE A 265 14.61 12.14 10.76
C ILE A 265 15.81 12.39 11.68
N THR A 266 17.02 12.26 11.13
CA THR A 266 18.24 12.62 11.85
C THR A 266 18.66 14.02 11.42
N SER A 267 18.81 14.95 12.38
CA SER A 267 19.33 16.29 12.13
C SER A 267 20.82 16.22 11.81
N ALA A 268 21.38 17.33 11.31
CA ALA A 268 22.79 17.39 10.98
C ALA A 268 23.74 17.24 12.18
N GLY A 269 23.24 17.51 13.39
CA GLY A 269 23.96 17.27 14.63
C GLY A 269 23.73 15.85 15.20
N GLY A 270 23.28 14.87 14.39
CA GLY A 270 23.05 13.48 14.82
C GLY A 270 21.80 13.27 15.67
N ARG A 271 21.05 14.32 16.02
CA ARG A 271 19.85 14.20 16.88
C ARG A 271 18.66 13.67 16.08
N ARG A 272 18.02 12.62 16.59
CA ARG A 272 16.79 12.06 16.03
C ARG A 272 15.60 12.96 16.40
N ARG A 273 14.75 13.28 15.39
CA ARG A 273 13.54 14.10 15.52
C ARG A 273 12.34 13.34 14.99
N LEU A 274 11.26 13.36 15.74
CA LEU A 274 9.99 12.76 15.34
C LEU A 274 9.15 13.80 14.59
N VAL A 275 8.86 13.54 13.32
CA VAL A 275 8.16 14.47 12.42
C VAL A 275 7.04 13.78 11.66
N THR A 276 6.15 14.58 11.07
CA THR A 276 5.10 14.09 10.17
C THR A 276 5.05 14.89 8.88
N THR A 277 4.63 14.25 7.80
CA THR A 277 4.31 14.89 6.51
C THR A 277 2.79 14.93 6.26
N GLU A 278 1.97 14.42 7.18
CA GLU A 278 0.51 14.49 7.06
C GLU A 278 -0.03 15.90 7.40
N GLY A 279 -1.22 16.21 6.85
CA GLY A 279 -1.85 17.51 7.00
C GLY A 279 -1.24 18.62 6.14
N THR A 280 -0.24 18.29 5.33
CA THR A 280 0.44 19.23 4.43
C THR A 280 -0.11 19.19 3.00
N THR A 281 -1.35 18.74 2.80
CA THR A 281 -2.03 18.78 1.51
C THR A 281 -2.69 20.13 1.27
N LYS A 282 -2.77 20.57 0.02
CA LYS A 282 -3.20 21.93 -0.41
C LYS A 282 -4.55 22.42 0.14
N ARG A 283 -5.43 21.53 0.60
CA ARG A 283 -6.74 21.87 1.17
C ARG A 283 -6.76 21.92 2.70
N GLY A 284 -5.64 21.58 3.35
CA GLY A 284 -5.54 21.55 4.81
C GLY A 284 -5.09 22.89 5.37
N TRP A 285 -5.69 23.33 6.49
CA TRP A 285 -5.29 24.53 7.21
C TRP A 285 -3.78 24.59 7.50
N ALA A 286 -3.19 23.48 7.94
CA ALA A 286 -1.74 23.40 8.16
C ALA A 286 -0.92 23.68 6.89
N SER A 287 -1.41 23.31 5.72
CA SER A 287 -0.77 23.62 4.45
C SER A 287 -0.81 25.10 4.11
N ASP A 288 -1.96 25.74 4.32
CA ASP A 288 -2.11 27.19 4.10
C ASP A 288 -1.24 27.97 5.08
N TYR A 289 -1.22 27.56 6.33
CA TYR A 289 -0.38 28.18 7.36
C TYR A 289 1.11 28.04 7.03
N LEU A 290 1.58 26.83 6.71
CA LEU A 290 2.97 26.58 6.36
C LEU A 290 3.40 27.31 5.08
N ARG A 291 2.49 27.46 4.12
CA ARG A 291 2.72 28.22 2.89
C ARG A 291 2.88 29.72 3.18
N LYS A 292 2.01 30.28 4.02
CA LYS A 292 2.09 31.69 4.42
C LYS A 292 3.35 32.00 5.24
N GLN A 293 3.73 31.08 6.14
CA GLN A 293 4.87 31.27 7.05
C GLN A 293 6.23 31.00 6.41
N TYR A 294 6.32 30.03 5.50
CA TYR A 294 7.61 29.50 5.00
C TYR A 294 7.78 29.60 3.50
N GLY A 295 6.84 30.22 2.79
CA GLY A 295 6.94 30.36 1.33
C GLY A 295 6.99 29.04 0.55
N ALA A 296 6.75 27.91 1.21
CA ALA A 296 6.76 26.59 0.58
C ALA A 296 5.61 26.47 -0.40
N ALA A 297 5.81 26.96 -1.61
CA ALA A 297 4.83 26.90 -2.68
C ALA A 297 4.50 25.45 -3.02
N LEU A 298 3.24 25.12 -2.85
CA LEU A 298 2.64 23.93 -3.45
C LEU A 298 2.41 24.23 -4.93
N GLU A 299 3.35 23.89 -5.78
CA GLU A 299 3.13 23.99 -7.22
C GLU A 299 2.06 22.99 -7.67
N LYS A 300 1.03 23.52 -8.32
CA LYS A 300 0.01 22.75 -9.04
C LYS A 300 0.66 22.23 -10.33
N THR A 301 1.04 20.97 -10.36
CA THR A 301 1.51 20.33 -11.57
C THR A 301 0.40 19.40 -12.10
N GLY A 302 -0.30 19.83 -13.15
CA GLY A 302 -1.19 18.98 -13.92
C GLY A 302 -2.39 18.40 -13.16
N GLY A 303 -3.15 19.20 -12.41
CA GLY A 303 -4.42 18.75 -11.80
C GLY A 303 -4.31 17.91 -10.53
N ARG A 304 -3.14 17.46 -10.12
CA ARG A 304 -2.90 16.68 -8.90
C ARG A 304 -2.12 17.48 -7.86
N TYR A 305 -2.51 17.33 -6.60
CA TYR A 305 -1.87 17.99 -5.47
C TYR A 305 -0.62 17.24 -5.04
N ARG A 306 0.56 17.89 -5.02
CA ARG A 306 1.77 17.37 -4.39
C ARG A 306 1.66 17.54 -2.87
N ARG A 307 2.06 16.51 -2.11
CA ARG A 307 2.32 16.65 -0.67
C ARG A 307 3.49 17.61 -0.49
N THR A 308 3.38 18.55 0.47
CA THR A 308 4.52 19.40 0.81
C THR A 308 5.66 18.54 1.33
N SER A 309 6.88 18.91 1.00
CA SER A 309 8.07 18.29 1.57
C SER A 309 8.42 18.81 2.96
N VAL A 310 7.66 19.77 3.48
CA VAL A 310 7.88 20.36 4.79
C VAL A 310 7.38 19.40 5.86
N ALA A 311 8.30 18.88 6.66
CA ALA A 311 7.96 18.04 7.80
C ALA A 311 7.59 18.94 8.98
N ARG A 312 6.52 18.57 9.69
CA ARG A 312 6.09 19.19 10.95
C ARG A 312 6.60 18.37 12.12
N LEU A 313 7.02 19.01 13.20
CA LEU A 313 7.34 18.30 14.44
C LEU A 313 6.08 17.61 14.99
N MET A 314 6.25 16.39 15.48
CA MET A 314 5.17 15.70 16.20
C MET A 314 4.97 16.30 17.60
N PRO A 315 3.77 16.19 18.21
CA PRO A 315 3.54 16.64 19.58
C PRO A 315 4.57 16.10 20.59
N GLU A 316 4.98 14.84 20.43
CA GLU A 316 6.02 14.23 21.28
C GLU A 316 7.34 15.02 21.23
N GLU A 317 7.73 15.46 20.05
CA GLU A 317 8.96 16.23 19.84
C GLU A 317 8.82 17.68 20.31
N ILE A 318 7.64 18.27 20.10
CA ILE A 318 7.33 19.62 20.58
C ILE A 318 7.47 19.71 22.09
N TYR A 319 6.84 18.79 22.85
CA TYR A 319 6.94 18.81 24.31
C TYR A 319 8.33 18.41 24.80
N ARG A 320 9.06 17.59 24.07
CA ARG A 320 10.46 17.27 24.39
C ARG A 320 11.37 18.52 24.25
N ILE A 321 11.10 19.37 23.26
CA ILE A 321 11.84 20.64 23.04
C ILE A 321 11.43 21.68 24.09
N ALA A 322 10.15 21.79 24.37
CA ALA A 322 9.61 22.79 25.28
C ALA A 322 9.90 22.49 26.75
N GLY A 323 10.09 21.20 27.10
CA GLY A 323 10.22 20.81 28.50
C GLY A 323 8.99 21.24 29.31
N ASP A 324 9.20 22.00 30.36
CA ASP A 324 8.15 22.54 31.24
C ASP A 324 7.63 23.91 30.78
N ASP A 325 8.24 24.50 29.74
CA ASP A 325 7.79 25.78 29.19
C ASP A 325 6.53 25.59 28.34
N ARG A 326 5.37 25.84 28.99
CA ARG A 326 4.06 25.70 28.34
C ARG A 326 3.87 26.71 27.21
N ASP A 327 4.36 27.93 27.36
CA ASP A 327 4.20 28.96 26.35
C ASP A 327 5.00 28.59 25.08
N LEU A 328 6.20 28.07 25.27
CA LEU A 328 7.01 27.53 24.16
C LEU A 328 6.29 26.36 23.47
N ALA A 329 5.69 25.47 24.24
CA ALA A 329 4.93 24.34 23.67
C ALA A 329 3.78 24.85 22.80
N LEU A 330 2.99 25.83 23.28
CA LEU A 330 1.90 26.45 22.52
C LEU A 330 2.40 27.14 21.24
N ALA A 331 3.49 27.88 21.32
CA ALA A 331 4.09 28.53 20.15
C ALA A 331 4.56 27.51 19.12
N LEU A 332 5.14 26.39 19.56
CA LEU A 332 5.58 25.29 18.67
C LEU A 332 4.39 24.52 18.09
N LEU A 333 3.32 24.26 18.86
CA LEU A 333 2.09 23.65 18.36
C LEU A 333 1.43 24.53 17.29
N HIS A 334 1.35 25.84 17.51
CA HIS A 334 0.85 26.79 16.54
C HIS A 334 1.73 26.80 15.27
N LYS A 335 3.04 26.92 15.45
CA LYS A 335 4.02 26.90 14.35
C LYS A 335 3.93 25.65 13.48
N ASN A 336 3.63 24.51 14.08
CA ASN A 336 3.49 23.22 13.38
C ASN A 336 2.05 22.93 12.93
N GLY A 337 1.12 23.88 13.05
CA GLY A 337 -0.24 23.78 12.54
C GLY A 337 -1.12 22.79 13.32
N PHE A 338 -0.93 22.65 14.61
CA PHE A 338 -1.81 21.89 15.50
C PHE A 338 -2.85 22.79 16.20
N LEU A 339 -2.55 24.07 16.40
CA LEU A 339 -3.49 25.07 16.94
C LEU A 339 -4.15 25.84 15.80
N THR A 340 -5.43 26.21 15.97
CA THR A 340 -6.20 27.06 15.06
C THR A 340 -6.12 28.54 15.43
N ASP A 341 -6.65 29.44 14.58
CA ASP A 341 -6.49 30.90 14.67
C ASP A 341 -7.08 31.59 15.94
N ALA A 342 -7.76 30.83 16.80
CA ALA A 342 -8.23 31.33 18.10
C ALA A 342 -7.14 31.44 19.17
N THR A 343 -5.88 31.17 18.83
CA THR A 343 -4.74 31.25 19.76
C THR A 343 -4.27 32.68 19.94
N PRO A 344 -3.92 33.10 21.17
CA PRO A 344 -3.38 34.45 21.42
C PRO A 344 -2.17 34.74 20.54
N ASP A 345 -2.09 35.96 20.05
CA ASP A 345 -0.92 36.43 19.28
C ASP A 345 0.34 36.39 20.16
N LEU A 346 1.08 35.32 20.04
CA LEU A 346 2.37 35.11 20.70
C LEU A 346 3.54 35.66 19.86
N SER A 347 3.25 36.30 18.72
CA SER A 347 4.26 36.74 17.74
C SER A 347 5.27 37.76 18.30
N GLY A 348 4.88 38.54 19.31
CA GLY A 348 5.76 39.53 19.97
C GLY A 348 6.71 38.93 21.00
N LYS A 349 6.31 37.90 21.73
CA LYS A 349 7.12 37.31 22.82
C LYS A 349 8.24 36.35 22.36
N TRP A 350 8.19 35.82 21.12
CA TRP A 350 9.01 34.68 20.71
C TRP A 350 9.92 34.97 19.50
N SER A 351 10.52 36.16 19.43
CA SER A 351 11.50 36.52 18.40
C SER A 351 12.69 35.54 18.33
N TRP A 352 12.97 34.81 19.42
CA TRP A 352 14.00 33.78 19.48
C TRP A 352 13.63 32.47 18.77
N ALA A 353 12.34 32.09 18.73
CA ALA A 353 11.90 30.92 17.96
C ALA A 353 12.13 31.12 16.44
N LYS A 354 12.17 32.37 15.98
CA LYS A 354 12.61 32.74 14.63
C LYS A 354 14.15 32.62 14.48
N ARG A 355 14.89 32.60 15.58
CA ARG A 355 16.37 32.56 15.61
C ARG A 355 16.94 31.20 15.97
N ASP A 356 16.11 30.20 16.32
CA ASP A 356 16.65 28.88 16.62
C ASP A 356 17.33 28.28 15.39
N PRO A 357 18.70 28.16 15.43
CA PRO A 357 19.47 27.68 14.28
C PRO A 357 19.13 26.24 13.90
N GLU A 358 18.75 25.40 14.88
CA GLU A 358 18.41 23.99 14.62
C GLU A 358 17.08 23.87 13.89
N ILE A 359 16.05 24.63 14.28
CA ILE A 359 14.75 24.63 13.61
C ILE A 359 14.86 25.22 12.20
N ARG A 360 15.67 26.28 12.02
CA ARG A 360 15.98 26.82 10.68
C ARG A 360 16.81 25.85 9.84
N ALA A 361 17.79 25.18 10.44
CA ALA A 361 18.63 24.22 9.74
C ALA A 361 17.84 22.99 9.28
N VAL A 362 16.90 22.47 10.09
CA VAL A 362 15.99 21.38 9.69
C VAL A 362 15.10 21.82 8.54
N ASN A 363 14.49 23.00 8.61
CA ASN A 363 13.59 23.49 7.55
C ASN A 363 14.36 23.86 6.27
N ARG A 364 15.55 24.42 6.38
CA ARG A 364 16.43 24.75 5.25
C ARG A 364 16.94 23.49 4.53
N ARG A 365 17.41 22.49 5.27
CA ARG A 365 17.99 21.27 4.70
C ARG A 365 16.94 20.33 4.06
N ILE A 366 15.69 20.38 4.49
CA ILE A 366 14.60 19.70 3.78
C ILE A 366 14.33 20.41 2.44
N GLY A 367 14.46 21.75 2.39
CA GLY A 367 14.44 22.56 1.17
C GLY A 367 15.69 22.34 0.30
N ASP A 368 16.87 22.46 0.91
CA ASP A 368 18.18 22.42 0.22
C ASP A 368 18.56 21.02 -0.26
N ARG A 369 18.25 19.94 0.47
CA ARG A 369 18.43 18.57 -0.03
C ARG A 369 17.60 18.28 -1.28
N ARG A 370 16.52 18.99 -1.49
CA ARG A 370 15.69 18.85 -2.68
C ARG A 370 16.22 19.68 -3.84
N SER A 371 16.69 20.88 -3.60
CA SER A 371 17.40 21.67 -4.59
C SER A 371 18.77 21.07 -4.93
N ILE A 372 19.53 20.57 -3.95
CA ILE A 372 20.79 19.84 -4.17
C ILE A 372 20.54 18.48 -4.83
N ALA A 373 19.51 17.71 -4.43
CA ALA A 373 19.16 16.45 -5.11
C ALA A 373 18.56 16.67 -6.50
N LEU A 374 17.93 17.80 -6.76
CA LEU A 374 17.47 18.19 -8.10
C LEU A 374 18.61 18.76 -8.95
N SER A 375 19.51 19.55 -8.37
CA SER A 375 20.70 20.06 -9.05
C SER A 375 21.79 18.99 -9.22
N ALA A 376 22.01 18.11 -8.23
CA ALA A 376 22.94 16.98 -8.38
C ALA A 376 22.43 15.91 -9.35
N LYS A 377 21.09 15.73 -9.49
CA LYS A 377 20.53 14.89 -10.56
C LYS A 377 20.61 15.53 -11.94
N SER A 378 20.56 16.86 -12.04
CA SER A 378 20.76 17.52 -13.33
C SER A 378 22.25 17.56 -13.71
N SER A 379 23.15 17.77 -12.75
CA SER A 379 24.58 17.92 -13.06
C SER A 379 25.35 16.62 -13.24
N ALA A 380 24.92 15.51 -12.63
CA ALA A 380 25.61 14.22 -12.82
C ALA A 380 25.15 13.43 -14.06
N ASP A 381 23.87 13.61 -14.47
CA ASP A 381 23.33 12.98 -15.67
C ASP A 381 23.48 13.86 -16.94
N ASP A 382 23.72 15.18 -16.80
CA ASP A 382 23.78 16.12 -17.91
C ASP A 382 25.22 16.46 -18.38
N GLN A 383 26.27 16.09 -17.64
CA GLN A 383 27.65 16.41 -18.01
C GLN A 383 28.38 15.34 -18.84
N ALA A 384 27.77 14.17 -19.05
CA ALA A 384 28.35 13.12 -19.90
C ALA A 384 27.45 12.84 -21.12
N LYS A 385 27.72 13.52 -22.22
CA LYS A 385 27.15 13.34 -23.57
C LYS A 385 25.88 14.14 -23.91
N PRO A 386 25.97 15.48 -24.14
CA PRO A 386 24.79 16.25 -24.56
C PRO A 386 24.28 15.96 -25.98
N ALA A 387 25.14 15.56 -26.91
CA ALA A 387 24.77 15.39 -28.33
C ALA A 387 24.02 14.08 -28.60
N LEU A 388 24.53 12.95 -28.10
CA LEU A 388 23.91 11.63 -28.31
C LEU A 388 22.58 11.49 -27.55
N GLY A 389 22.50 12.05 -26.34
CA GLY A 389 21.26 12.02 -25.54
C GLY A 389 20.12 12.84 -26.16
N ALA A 390 20.41 13.97 -26.78
CA ALA A 390 19.40 14.80 -27.45
C ALA A 390 18.85 14.13 -28.73
N GLU A 391 19.70 13.43 -29.47
CA GLU A 391 19.31 12.71 -30.68
C GLU A 391 18.48 11.47 -30.36
N ILE A 392 18.87 10.71 -29.33
CA ILE A 392 18.09 9.58 -28.80
C ILE A 392 16.74 10.05 -28.26
N ASP A 393 16.70 11.14 -27.48
CA ASP A 393 15.44 11.67 -26.95
C ASP A 393 14.53 12.22 -28.07
N ALA A 394 15.08 12.78 -29.14
CA ALA A 394 14.32 13.21 -30.31
C ALA A 394 13.75 12.01 -31.10
N ARG A 395 14.55 10.97 -31.30
CA ARG A 395 14.13 9.72 -31.94
C ARG A 395 13.08 8.99 -31.13
N LEU A 396 13.27 8.85 -29.80
CA LEU A 396 12.28 8.26 -28.90
C LEU A 396 10.99 9.08 -28.85
N LYS A 397 11.04 10.40 -28.91
CA LYS A 397 9.83 11.24 -29.03
C LYS A 397 9.08 11.01 -30.32
N HIS A 398 9.78 10.88 -31.43
CA HIS A 398 9.16 10.68 -32.76
C HIS A 398 8.59 9.26 -32.87
N GLU A 399 9.36 8.22 -32.54
CA GLU A 399 8.94 6.82 -32.73
C GLU A 399 7.93 6.32 -31.68
N TYR A 400 8.01 6.83 -30.43
CA TYR A 400 7.25 6.29 -29.28
C TYR A 400 6.23 7.27 -28.68
N SER A 401 6.26 8.56 -29.02
CA SER A 401 5.34 9.55 -28.45
C SER A 401 3.88 9.31 -28.81
N GLN A 402 3.61 8.76 -29.97
CA GLN A 402 2.25 8.41 -30.41
C GLN A 402 1.71 7.14 -29.71
N ARG A 403 2.57 6.31 -29.11
CA ARG A 403 2.22 5.02 -28.53
C ARG A 403 2.01 5.05 -27.01
N ILE A 404 2.38 6.16 -26.33
CA ILE A 404 2.22 6.35 -24.89
C ILE A 404 1.14 7.41 -24.62
N THR A 405 -0.06 7.18 -25.09
CA THR A 405 -1.07 8.26 -25.19
C THR A 405 -1.82 8.60 -23.90
N THR A 406 -1.83 7.75 -22.88
CA THR A 406 -2.74 7.91 -21.72
C THR A 406 -2.08 7.92 -20.35
N SER A 407 -0.75 7.94 -20.28
CA SER A 407 -0.03 7.67 -19.03
C SER A 407 0.53 8.92 -18.35
N PRO A 408 0.61 8.94 -16.98
CA PRO A 408 1.17 10.04 -16.22
C PRO A 408 2.61 10.37 -16.65
N ARG A 409 3.01 11.64 -16.54
CA ARG A 409 4.36 12.11 -16.93
C ARG A 409 5.50 11.30 -16.31
N GLN A 410 5.33 10.81 -15.07
CA GLN A 410 6.32 9.96 -14.40
C GLN A 410 6.51 8.62 -15.11
N PHE A 411 5.42 7.98 -15.52
CA PHE A 411 5.46 6.72 -16.25
C PHE A 411 6.16 6.87 -17.61
N ARG A 412 5.86 7.94 -18.35
CA ARG A 412 6.57 8.22 -19.62
C ARG A 412 8.08 8.34 -19.42
N LYS A 413 8.53 8.95 -18.31
CA LYS A 413 9.97 9.04 -17.99
C LYS A 413 10.58 7.67 -17.69
N VAL A 414 9.84 6.76 -17.04
CA VAL A 414 10.31 5.39 -16.79
C VAL A 414 10.45 4.63 -18.10
N VAL A 415 9.42 4.65 -18.93
CA VAL A 415 9.44 3.99 -20.24
C VAL A 415 10.54 4.56 -21.12
N SER A 416 10.68 5.89 -21.22
CA SER A 416 11.75 6.55 -22.00
C SER A 416 13.15 6.16 -21.51
N ARG A 417 13.36 5.97 -20.19
CA ARG A 417 14.65 5.49 -19.68
C ARG A 417 14.90 4.02 -20.03
N ALA A 418 13.88 3.16 -19.88
CA ALA A 418 13.99 1.76 -20.27
C ALA A 418 14.35 1.62 -21.74
N LEU A 419 13.65 2.35 -22.62
CA LEU A 419 13.94 2.36 -24.06
C LEU A 419 15.34 2.89 -24.38
N ARG A 420 15.81 3.90 -23.64
CA ARG A 420 17.18 4.42 -23.79
C ARG A 420 18.23 3.37 -23.40
N TYR A 421 18.02 2.62 -22.32
CA TYR A 421 18.92 1.53 -21.96
C TYR A 421 18.93 0.42 -23.01
N MET A 422 17.77 0.10 -23.59
CA MET A 422 17.69 -0.86 -24.70
C MET A 422 18.42 -0.33 -25.96
N ASP A 423 18.22 0.93 -26.31
CA ASP A 423 18.88 1.58 -27.44
C ASP A 423 20.42 1.63 -27.25
N GLU A 424 20.88 1.93 -26.05
CA GLU A 424 22.30 1.89 -25.67
C GLU A 424 22.88 0.46 -25.80
N ALA A 425 22.18 -0.54 -25.28
CA ALA A 425 22.60 -1.94 -25.36
C ALA A 425 22.68 -2.45 -26.79
N HIS A 426 21.79 -1.99 -27.67
CA HIS A 426 21.72 -2.35 -29.08
C HIS A 426 22.45 -1.39 -30.03
N GLN A 427 23.18 -0.39 -29.48
CA GLN A 427 23.93 0.58 -30.26
C GLN A 427 23.09 1.30 -31.35
N GLY A 428 21.85 1.65 -30.99
CA GLY A 428 20.92 2.35 -31.85
C GLY A 428 20.08 1.50 -32.78
N LYS A 429 20.24 0.17 -32.79
CA LYS A 429 19.35 -0.72 -33.56
C LYS A 429 18.06 -1.00 -32.77
N THR A 430 16.92 -1.12 -33.44
CA THR A 430 15.65 -1.51 -32.82
C THR A 430 15.19 -2.89 -33.29
N PHE A 431 14.87 -3.75 -32.34
CA PHE A 431 14.39 -5.10 -32.58
C PHE A 431 12.93 -5.29 -32.19
N LEU A 432 12.28 -4.25 -31.63
CA LEU A 432 10.89 -4.29 -31.23
C LEU A 432 9.93 -4.33 -32.43
N PRO A 433 8.79 -5.04 -32.33
CA PRO A 433 7.67 -4.87 -33.23
C PRO A 433 6.96 -3.53 -32.94
N GLU A 434 5.91 -3.22 -33.70
CA GLU A 434 4.97 -2.17 -33.28
C GLU A 434 4.17 -2.58 -32.05
N TYR A 435 4.05 -1.71 -31.03
CA TYR A 435 3.39 -2.03 -29.78
C TYR A 435 2.76 -0.80 -29.10
N GLU A 436 1.83 -1.06 -28.21
CA GLU A 436 1.27 -0.07 -27.28
C GLU A 436 1.77 -0.35 -25.87
N ILE A 437 2.17 0.69 -25.14
CA ILE A 437 2.58 0.55 -23.75
C ILE A 437 1.80 1.51 -22.84
N GLY A 438 1.34 1.01 -21.70
CA GLY A 438 0.56 1.78 -20.75
C GLY A 438 0.72 1.31 -19.31
N LEU A 439 0.05 2.01 -18.41
CA LEU A 439 -0.08 1.57 -17.02
C LEU A 439 -1.17 0.51 -16.90
N MET A 440 -0.91 -0.48 -16.06
CA MET A 440 -1.95 -1.43 -15.64
C MET A 440 -3.14 -0.67 -15.06
N LYS A 441 -4.35 -1.13 -15.38
CA LYS A 441 -5.57 -0.68 -14.70
C LYS A 441 -5.43 -1.02 -13.22
N LYS A 442 -6.02 -0.21 -12.35
CA LYS A 442 -5.92 -0.41 -10.88
C LYS A 442 -6.44 -1.76 -10.39
N HIS A 443 -7.29 -2.41 -11.18
CA HIS A 443 -7.89 -3.72 -10.88
C HIS A 443 -7.80 -4.60 -12.12
N ASP A 444 -7.62 -5.89 -11.92
CA ASP A 444 -7.73 -6.90 -12.97
C ASP A 444 -9.20 -7.12 -13.40
N ARG A 445 -9.45 -8.03 -14.37
CA ARG A 445 -10.81 -8.34 -14.83
C ARG A 445 -11.69 -8.99 -13.74
N ARG A 446 -11.10 -9.47 -12.65
CA ARG A 446 -11.78 -10.07 -11.49
C ARG A 446 -11.94 -9.06 -10.34
N GLY A 447 -11.57 -7.79 -10.55
CA GLY A 447 -11.65 -6.75 -9.52
C GLY A 447 -10.52 -6.78 -8.48
N ILE A 448 -9.52 -7.65 -8.65
CA ILE A 448 -8.36 -7.72 -7.75
C ILE A 448 -7.46 -6.53 -8.03
N LYS A 449 -7.02 -5.85 -6.98
CA LYS A 449 -6.05 -4.77 -7.10
C LYS A 449 -4.73 -5.32 -7.64
N ILE A 450 -4.25 -4.74 -8.70
CA ILE A 450 -2.96 -5.09 -9.31
C ILE A 450 -1.79 -4.90 -8.32
N GLU A 451 -1.88 -3.92 -7.42
CA GLU A 451 -0.88 -3.70 -6.35
C GLU A 451 -0.71 -4.91 -5.43
N ASP A 452 -1.78 -5.66 -5.21
CA ASP A 452 -1.83 -6.80 -4.30
C ASP A 452 -1.60 -8.15 -5.01
N SER A 453 -1.56 -8.15 -6.35
CA SER A 453 -1.46 -9.38 -7.16
C SER A 453 -0.03 -9.90 -7.36
N GLY A 454 0.99 -9.14 -6.93
CA GLY A 454 2.39 -9.44 -7.22
C GLY A 454 2.79 -9.26 -8.69
N ILE A 455 1.84 -8.95 -9.58
CA ILE A 455 2.10 -8.76 -11.01
C ILE A 455 2.85 -7.44 -11.23
N ARG A 456 4.02 -7.51 -11.85
CA ARG A 456 4.88 -6.35 -12.11
C ARG A 456 4.62 -5.74 -13.47
N GLY A 457 4.42 -6.57 -14.49
CA GLY A 457 4.09 -6.21 -15.85
C GLY A 457 3.30 -7.31 -16.53
N THR A 458 2.77 -7.06 -17.70
CA THR A 458 2.18 -8.07 -18.58
C THR A 458 2.30 -7.65 -20.02
N SER A 459 2.62 -8.60 -20.87
CA SER A 459 2.68 -8.46 -22.32
C SER A 459 1.56 -9.27 -22.98
N TYR A 460 1.00 -8.74 -24.02
CA TYR A 460 -0.10 -9.34 -24.78
C TYR A 460 0.19 -9.36 -26.27
N ARG A 461 -0.21 -10.44 -26.90
CA ARG A 461 -0.16 -10.66 -28.34
C ARG A 461 -1.56 -11.02 -28.83
N ASP A 462 -2.27 -10.04 -29.36
CA ASP A 462 -3.63 -10.21 -29.85
C ASP A 462 -3.61 -10.45 -31.36
N PRO A 463 -4.14 -11.55 -31.90
CA PRO A 463 -4.24 -11.76 -33.35
C PRO A 463 -5.21 -10.74 -33.95
N VAL A 464 -4.79 -10.09 -35.04
CA VAL A 464 -5.62 -9.13 -35.80
C VAL A 464 -6.06 -9.75 -37.13
N GLU A 465 -5.12 -10.40 -37.84
CA GLU A 465 -5.30 -11.14 -39.07
C GLU A 465 -4.36 -12.35 -39.08
N PRO A 466 -4.54 -13.34 -39.93
CA PRO A 466 -3.61 -14.45 -40.05
C PRO A 466 -2.16 -13.96 -40.24
N GLY A 467 -1.29 -14.27 -39.28
CA GLY A 467 0.12 -13.87 -39.26
C GLY A 467 0.39 -12.42 -38.82
N LYS A 468 -0.64 -11.63 -38.49
CA LYS A 468 -0.49 -10.26 -37.99
C LYS A 468 -0.98 -10.17 -36.55
N PHE A 469 -0.19 -9.51 -35.69
CA PHE A 469 -0.46 -9.37 -34.28
C PHE A 469 -0.38 -7.92 -33.83
N ARG A 470 -1.27 -7.56 -32.87
CA ARG A 470 -1.17 -6.32 -32.10
C ARG A 470 -0.50 -6.64 -30.76
N TYR A 471 0.56 -5.93 -30.46
CA TYR A 471 1.29 -6.10 -29.22
C TYR A 471 0.94 -5.01 -28.21
N ARG A 472 0.69 -5.39 -26.97
CA ARG A 472 0.44 -4.46 -25.86
C ARG A 472 1.26 -4.86 -24.64
N VAL A 473 1.79 -3.84 -23.98
CA VAL A 473 2.52 -3.97 -22.71
C VAL A 473 1.85 -3.12 -21.66
N THR A 474 1.66 -3.66 -20.47
CA THR A 474 1.19 -2.87 -19.32
C THR A 474 2.10 -3.07 -18.14
N ILE A 475 2.46 -1.97 -17.47
CA ILE A 475 3.40 -1.96 -16.34
C ILE A 475 2.67 -1.50 -15.08
N ASN A 476 2.95 -2.16 -13.96
CA ASN A 476 2.46 -1.75 -12.66
C ASN A 476 3.18 -0.46 -12.21
N GLY A 477 2.44 0.63 -12.10
CA GLY A 477 2.98 1.96 -11.79
C GLY A 477 3.39 2.17 -10.34
N THR A 478 3.17 1.19 -9.45
CA THR A 478 3.42 1.31 -8.01
C THR A 478 4.67 0.59 -7.52
N ILE A 479 5.24 -0.30 -8.35
CA ILE A 479 6.40 -1.12 -8.00
C ILE A 479 7.73 -0.36 -8.12
N GLN A 480 8.72 -0.83 -7.35
CA GLN A 480 10.11 -0.44 -7.56
C GLN A 480 10.72 -1.22 -8.74
N GLY A 481 11.70 -0.62 -9.45
CA GLY A 481 12.38 -1.29 -10.56
C GLY A 481 11.54 -1.34 -11.85
N GLN A 482 10.67 -0.36 -12.07
CA GLN A 482 9.81 -0.29 -13.25
C GLN A 482 10.59 -0.30 -14.57
N GLU A 483 11.80 0.24 -14.61
CA GLU A 483 12.67 0.24 -15.79
C GLU A 483 13.06 -1.20 -16.18
N LEU A 484 13.52 -2.01 -15.23
CA LEU A 484 13.88 -3.41 -15.49
C LEU A 484 12.64 -4.23 -15.89
N THR A 485 11.51 -4.01 -15.20
CA THR A 485 10.25 -4.64 -15.57
C THR A 485 9.80 -4.25 -16.99
N THR A 486 9.96 -2.97 -17.37
CA THR A 486 9.62 -2.52 -18.74
C THR A 486 10.49 -3.23 -19.77
N ILE A 487 11.79 -3.36 -19.52
CA ILE A 487 12.71 -4.08 -20.43
C ILE A 487 12.34 -5.56 -20.53
N HIS A 488 11.99 -6.19 -19.39
CA HIS A 488 11.52 -7.57 -19.35
C HIS A 488 10.27 -7.78 -20.21
N GLU A 489 9.24 -6.94 -20.02
CA GLU A 489 8.01 -7.04 -20.80
C GLU A 489 8.21 -6.78 -22.30
N LEU A 490 9.12 -5.89 -22.66
CA LEU A 490 9.50 -5.66 -24.05
C LEU A 490 10.34 -6.82 -24.60
N GLY A 491 11.04 -7.55 -23.76
CA GLY A 491 11.74 -8.79 -24.11
C GLY A 491 10.80 -9.87 -24.65
N HIS A 492 9.59 -10.00 -24.07
CA HIS A 492 8.56 -10.91 -24.62
C HIS A 492 8.20 -10.54 -26.08
N LEU A 493 8.09 -9.26 -26.38
CA LEU A 493 7.75 -8.80 -27.72
C LEU A 493 8.86 -9.14 -28.74
N ILE A 494 10.12 -9.01 -28.32
CA ILE A 494 11.26 -9.40 -29.15
C ILE A 494 11.22 -10.91 -29.41
N LYS A 495 11.03 -11.72 -28.35
CA LYS A 495 10.92 -13.17 -28.47
C LYS A 495 9.82 -13.55 -29.47
N TRP A 496 8.63 -12.99 -29.35
CA TRP A 496 7.51 -13.31 -30.24
C TRP A 496 7.74 -12.85 -31.69
N LYS A 497 8.42 -11.72 -31.90
CA LYS A 497 8.76 -11.25 -33.25
C LYS A 497 9.71 -12.20 -33.97
N TYR A 498 10.62 -12.82 -33.23
CA TYR A 498 11.69 -13.66 -33.79
C TYR A 498 11.54 -15.15 -33.43
N GLU A 499 10.39 -15.59 -32.90
CA GLU A 499 10.19 -16.96 -32.40
C GLU A 499 10.37 -18.05 -33.48
N THR A 500 10.13 -17.73 -34.74
CA THR A 500 10.31 -18.66 -35.87
C THR A 500 11.72 -18.69 -36.42
N ARG A 501 12.59 -17.79 -35.96
CA ARG A 501 13.97 -17.72 -36.41
C ARG A 501 14.80 -18.83 -35.77
N PRO A 502 15.56 -19.62 -36.57
CA PRO A 502 16.40 -20.70 -36.00
C PRO A 502 17.49 -20.17 -35.06
N GLU A 503 17.92 -18.93 -35.25
CA GLU A 503 18.97 -18.25 -34.46
C GLU A 503 18.60 -18.06 -32.99
N ILE A 504 17.33 -18.17 -32.60
CA ILE A 504 16.89 -18.06 -31.20
C ILE A 504 17.14 -19.37 -30.42
N LYS A 505 17.23 -20.51 -31.09
CA LYS A 505 17.42 -21.82 -30.43
C LYS A 505 18.70 -21.94 -29.59
N PRO A 506 19.87 -21.46 -30.06
CA PRO A 506 21.08 -21.44 -29.25
C PRO A 506 20.93 -20.66 -27.96
N VAL A 507 20.14 -19.57 -27.93
CA VAL A 507 19.88 -18.80 -26.71
C VAL A 507 19.19 -19.67 -25.66
N PHE A 508 18.16 -20.43 -26.02
CA PHE A 508 17.49 -21.34 -25.09
C PHE A 508 18.39 -22.50 -24.64
N ALA A 509 19.21 -23.03 -25.55
CA ALA A 509 20.18 -24.05 -25.20
C ALA A 509 21.18 -23.53 -24.14
N ALA A 510 21.71 -22.32 -24.33
CA ALA A 510 22.60 -21.66 -23.39
C ALA A 510 21.94 -21.45 -22.03
N ILE A 511 20.69 -20.93 -21.99
CA ILE A 511 19.93 -20.71 -20.77
C ILE A 511 19.74 -22.01 -19.98
N ARG A 512 19.36 -23.11 -20.64
CA ARG A 512 19.12 -24.41 -20.00
C ARG A 512 20.40 -25.09 -19.47
N GLN A 513 21.57 -24.69 -19.95
CA GLN A 513 22.85 -25.20 -19.44
C GLN A 513 23.26 -24.61 -18.10
N THR A 514 22.69 -23.48 -17.72
CA THR A 514 23.07 -22.76 -16.52
C THR A 514 22.69 -23.49 -15.22
N PRO A 515 23.55 -23.47 -14.18
CA PRO A 515 23.25 -24.04 -12.87
C PRO A 515 21.95 -23.48 -12.26
N SER A 516 21.70 -22.17 -12.40
CA SER A 516 20.49 -21.53 -11.86
C SER A 516 19.22 -22.05 -12.53
N THR A 517 19.21 -22.24 -13.86
CA THR A 517 18.04 -22.82 -14.55
C THR A 517 17.81 -24.26 -14.13
N ARG A 518 18.88 -25.06 -14.03
CA ARG A 518 18.79 -26.46 -13.56
C ARG A 518 18.29 -26.58 -12.13
N LYS A 519 18.61 -25.61 -11.24
CA LYS A 519 18.01 -25.57 -9.89
C LYS A 519 16.51 -25.39 -9.94
N ILE A 520 16.00 -24.54 -10.84
CA ILE A 520 14.56 -24.37 -11.04
C ILE A 520 13.96 -25.65 -11.63
N GLU A 521 14.58 -26.28 -12.63
CA GLU A 521 14.12 -27.53 -13.25
C GLU A 521 14.00 -28.69 -12.24
N ASN A 522 14.94 -28.77 -11.31
CA ASN A 522 15.02 -29.83 -10.29
C ASN A 522 14.23 -29.51 -9.02
N TYR A 523 13.64 -28.31 -8.91
CA TYR A 523 12.86 -27.94 -7.76
C TYR A 523 11.61 -28.84 -7.62
N ARG A 524 11.31 -29.24 -6.40
CA ARG A 524 10.12 -30.04 -6.07
C ARG A 524 9.33 -29.28 -5.00
N GLY A 525 8.17 -28.81 -5.37
CA GLY A 525 7.28 -28.04 -4.53
C GLY A 525 5.82 -28.53 -4.62
N ASP A 526 4.91 -27.80 -3.99
CA ASP A 526 3.49 -28.07 -4.07
C ASP A 526 2.91 -27.73 -5.46
N PHE A 527 1.57 -27.87 -5.61
CA PHE A 527 0.90 -27.61 -6.89
C PHE A 527 1.04 -26.16 -7.36
N ALA A 528 0.98 -25.18 -6.45
CA ALA A 528 1.12 -23.76 -6.79
C ALA A 528 2.55 -23.43 -7.21
N GLU A 529 3.53 -23.99 -6.51
CA GLU A 529 4.95 -23.86 -6.82
C GLU A 529 5.32 -24.56 -8.14
N SER A 530 4.73 -25.70 -8.43
CA SER A 530 4.90 -26.41 -9.71
C SER A 530 4.35 -25.59 -10.89
N ARG A 531 3.26 -24.88 -10.72
CA ARG A 531 2.77 -23.92 -11.74
C ARG A 531 3.72 -22.75 -11.92
N MET A 532 4.24 -22.20 -10.83
CA MET A 532 5.25 -21.13 -10.88
C MET A 532 6.53 -21.63 -11.56
N GLN A 533 7.01 -22.82 -11.23
CA GLN A 533 8.16 -23.45 -11.88
C GLN A 533 7.93 -23.57 -13.40
N SER A 534 6.78 -24.10 -13.82
CA SER A 534 6.44 -24.23 -15.24
C SER A 534 6.40 -22.89 -15.96
N TYR A 535 5.87 -21.86 -15.31
CA TYR A 535 5.87 -20.50 -15.83
C TYR A 535 7.30 -19.97 -16.00
N LEU A 536 8.14 -20.10 -14.98
CA LEU A 536 9.53 -19.62 -14.99
C LEU A 536 10.43 -20.34 -16.03
N LEU A 537 10.08 -21.58 -16.40
CA LEU A 537 10.78 -22.38 -17.39
C LEU A 537 10.19 -22.26 -18.79
N SER A 538 9.10 -21.51 -18.97
CA SER A 538 8.59 -21.23 -20.29
C SER A 538 9.60 -20.43 -21.12
N GLU A 539 9.64 -20.68 -22.43
CA GLU A 539 10.57 -19.97 -23.33
C GLU A 539 10.36 -18.48 -23.33
N ASP A 540 9.11 -18.04 -23.19
CA ASP A 540 8.76 -16.63 -23.13
C ASP A 540 9.41 -15.96 -21.92
N GLU A 541 9.28 -16.56 -20.75
CA GLU A 541 9.81 -16.04 -19.50
C GLU A 541 11.34 -16.16 -19.42
N LEU A 542 11.90 -17.28 -19.88
CA LEU A 542 13.35 -17.48 -19.94
C LEU A 542 14.03 -16.40 -20.80
N PHE A 543 13.49 -16.16 -22.01
CA PHE A 543 14.05 -15.15 -22.89
C PHE A 543 13.90 -13.74 -22.32
N ALA A 544 12.72 -13.36 -21.83
CA ALA A 544 12.46 -12.02 -21.33
C ALA A 544 13.37 -11.67 -20.12
N ARG A 545 13.60 -12.62 -19.19
CA ARG A 545 14.54 -12.47 -18.08
C ARG A 545 15.99 -12.37 -18.55
N ALA A 546 16.40 -13.24 -19.46
CA ALA A 546 17.74 -13.21 -20.03
C ALA A 546 18.00 -11.89 -20.75
N TYR A 547 17.07 -11.43 -21.54
CA TYR A 547 17.14 -10.15 -22.23
C TYR A 547 17.25 -8.95 -21.28
N ALA A 548 16.43 -8.91 -20.23
CA ALA A 548 16.49 -7.84 -19.24
C ALA A 548 17.85 -7.80 -18.51
N GLN A 549 18.40 -8.97 -18.17
CA GLN A 549 19.73 -9.07 -17.58
C GLN A 549 20.84 -8.68 -18.60
N TRP A 550 20.71 -9.06 -19.85
CA TRP A 550 21.64 -8.70 -20.92
C TRP A 550 21.73 -7.19 -21.12
N VAL A 551 20.58 -6.50 -21.20
CA VAL A 551 20.55 -5.03 -21.28
C VAL A 551 21.20 -4.40 -20.03
N THR A 552 20.96 -4.96 -18.85
CA THR A 552 21.59 -4.50 -17.61
C THR A 552 23.10 -4.63 -17.65
N THR A 553 23.60 -5.76 -18.13
CA THR A 553 25.04 -6.04 -18.23
C THR A 553 25.73 -5.13 -19.26
N LYS A 554 25.09 -4.88 -20.40
CA LYS A 554 25.62 -4.00 -21.45
C LYS A 554 25.69 -2.55 -21.02
N THR A 555 24.65 -2.04 -20.36
CA THR A 555 24.56 -0.62 -19.97
C THR A 555 25.21 -0.32 -18.63
N ARG A 556 25.30 -1.30 -17.75
CA ARG A 556 25.76 -1.13 -16.35
C ARG A 556 25.03 0.00 -15.60
N ALA A 557 23.80 0.31 -16.01
CA ALA A 557 23.01 1.38 -15.43
C ALA A 557 22.70 1.08 -13.95
N PRO A 558 23.07 1.96 -12.99
CA PRO A 558 22.96 1.65 -11.55
C PRO A 558 21.56 1.26 -11.09
N LYS A 559 20.51 1.83 -11.71
CA LYS A 559 19.13 1.48 -11.40
C LYS A 559 18.76 0.06 -11.83
N LEU A 560 19.26 -0.40 -12.96
CA LEU A 560 19.03 -1.75 -13.44
C LEU A 560 19.82 -2.75 -12.61
N VAL A 561 21.09 -2.45 -12.34
CA VAL A 561 21.97 -3.28 -11.50
C VAL A 561 21.36 -3.47 -10.10
N ASN A 562 21.01 -2.39 -9.41
CA ASN A 562 20.40 -2.47 -8.07
C ASN A 562 19.08 -3.28 -8.05
N THR A 563 18.29 -3.20 -9.12
CA THR A 563 17.04 -3.97 -9.22
C THR A 563 17.33 -5.45 -9.51
N LEU A 564 18.31 -5.73 -10.34
CA LEU A 564 18.74 -7.09 -10.67
C LEU A 564 19.31 -7.80 -9.43
N ASP A 565 20.17 -7.11 -8.66
CA ASP A 565 20.76 -7.63 -7.42
C ASP A 565 19.68 -7.91 -6.36
N PHE A 566 18.67 -7.06 -6.27
CA PHE A 566 17.52 -7.33 -5.41
C PHE A 566 16.81 -8.64 -5.79
N HIS A 567 16.64 -8.92 -7.08
CA HIS A 567 16.01 -10.15 -7.54
C HIS A 567 16.90 -11.39 -7.33
N ARG A 568 18.21 -11.25 -7.44
CA ARG A 568 19.19 -12.33 -7.16
C ARG A 568 19.27 -12.66 -5.68
N GLY A 569 19.15 -11.66 -4.81
CA GLY A 569 19.24 -11.82 -3.35
C GLY A 569 18.02 -12.48 -2.69
N GLN A 570 17.02 -12.93 -3.45
CA GLN A 570 15.87 -13.62 -2.88
C GLN A 570 16.24 -15.04 -2.42
N GLN A 571 15.83 -15.42 -1.21
CA GLN A 571 16.19 -16.73 -0.61
C GLN A 571 15.48 -17.93 -1.25
N SER A 572 14.31 -17.73 -1.86
CA SER A 572 13.56 -18.81 -2.50
C SER A 572 14.07 -19.08 -3.92
N VAL A 573 14.25 -20.34 -4.29
CA VAL A 573 14.64 -20.79 -5.64
C VAL A 573 13.69 -20.23 -6.71
N LEU A 574 12.39 -20.21 -6.44
CA LEU A 574 11.38 -19.68 -7.36
C LEU A 574 11.22 -18.15 -7.32
N LYS A 575 11.93 -17.46 -6.43
CA LYS A 575 11.97 -15.99 -6.36
C LYS A 575 13.32 -15.43 -6.82
N SER A 576 14.41 -16.17 -6.63
CA SER A 576 15.75 -15.85 -7.12
C SER A 576 15.91 -16.33 -8.57
N VAL A 577 15.18 -15.70 -9.47
CA VAL A 577 14.99 -16.17 -10.86
C VAL A 577 15.97 -15.57 -11.86
N GLN A 578 16.95 -14.83 -11.40
CA GLN A 578 17.99 -14.23 -12.24
C GLN A 578 19.32 -15.00 -12.08
N TRP A 579 20.12 -15.01 -13.12
CA TRP A 579 21.40 -15.72 -13.14
C TRP A 579 22.49 -14.91 -12.44
N GLN A 580 23.46 -15.62 -11.85
CA GLN A 580 24.67 -14.98 -11.32
C GLN A 580 25.52 -14.43 -12.48
N ASP A 581 26.34 -13.39 -12.21
CA ASP A 581 27.06 -12.69 -13.27
C ASP A 581 28.06 -13.56 -14.02
N ASP A 582 28.74 -14.48 -13.33
CA ASP A 582 29.69 -15.41 -13.90
C ASP A 582 29.00 -16.41 -14.85
N GLU A 583 27.91 -17.04 -14.40
CA GLU A 583 27.18 -18.00 -15.23
C GLU A 583 26.48 -17.29 -16.40
N PHE A 584 25.95 -16.06 -16.18
CA PHE A 584 25.34 -15.27 -17.24
C PHE A 584 26.35 -14.87 -18.31
N ALA A 585 27.54 -14.40 -17.91
CA ALA A 585 28.62 -14.02 -18.80
C ALA A 585 29.21 -15.24 -19.58
N GLN A 586 29.26 -16.40 -18.92
CA GLN A 586 29.82 -17.62 -19.52
C GLN A 586 28.89 -18.24 -20.57
N TYR A 587 27.58 -18.30 -20.28
CA TYR A 587 26.63 -19.06 -21.11
C TYR A 587 25.68 -18.18 -21.93
N ILE A 588 25.01 -17.21 -21.29
CA ILE A 588 23.84 -16.55 -21.87
C ILE A 588 24.22 -15.31 -22.69
N ALA A 589 25.09 -14.46 -22.15
CA ALA A 589 25.44 -13.20 -22.80
C ALA A 589 26.04 -13.41 -24.21
N PRO A 590 26.98 -14.37 -24.43
CA PRO A 590 27.50 -14.62 -25.77
C PRO A 590 26.43 -15.10 -26.76
N ALA A 591 25.50 -15.95 -26.31
CA ALA A 591 24.42 -16.44 -27.18
C ALA A 591 23.43 -15.33 -27.57
N LEU A 592 23.16 -14.39 -26.68
CA LEU A 592 22.35 -13.20 -27.01
C LEU A 592 23.11 -12.22 -27.91
N ASP A 593 24.41 -12.04 -27.69
CA ASP A 593 25.25 -11.21 -28.56
C ASP A 593 25.25 -11.75 -29.99
N GLU A 594 25.42 -13.05 -30.17
CA GLU A 594 25.37 -13.71 -31.46
C GLU A 594 23.98 -13.61 -32.10
N PHE A 595 22.92 -13.88 -31.32
CA PHE A 595 21.54 -13.75 -31.79
C PHE A 595 21.26 -12.36 -32.35
N PHE A 596 21.57 -11.28 -31.60
CA PHE A 596 21.34 -9.92 -32.07
C PHE A 596 22.30 -9.46 -33.17
N ALA A 597 23.47 -10.08 -33.31
CA ALA A 597 24.38 -9.80 -34.42
C ALA A 597 23.89 -10.38 -35.75
N GLN A 598 23.13 -11.48 -35.69
CA GLN A 598 22.57 -12.16 -36.87
C GLN A 598 21.22 -11.55 -37.37
N LEU A 599 20.61 -10.65 -36.58
CA LEU A 599 19.39 -9.91 -36.89
C LEU A 599 19.67 -8.55 -37.53
#